data_4777acf7452fd3ecae674a44ac28c823
#
_entry.id   4777acf7452fd3ecae674a44ac28c823
#
_cell.length_a   1.000
_cell.length_b   1.000
_cell.length_c   1.000
_cell.angle_alpha   90.00
_cell.angle_beta   90.00
_cell.angle_gamma   90.00
#
_symmetry.space_group_name_H-M   'P 1'
#
loop_
_entity.id
_entity.type
_entity.pdbx_description
1 polymer ?
#
loop_
_entity_poly.entity_id
_entity_poly.type
_entity_poly.pdbx_seq_one_letter_code
_entity_poly.pdbx_strand_id
1 'polypeptide(L)'
;MTMLQHWQQIYDPMANIWISSLIALIPIIFFFLALAVFRLKGSVAGTITVILALLVSLFAYGMPAPMAFASLIYGFFYGLWPIAWIIIGALFLYKISVKTGQFNIIRSSILSITEDQRLQMLLVGFAFGTFLEGAAGFGAPVAITAALLVGLGFKPLYAAGLCLIVNTAPVAFGAMGIPIIVAGQVSGVETMEISQMVGRQLPFMVPIVLFWIMAIMDGWRGVKETWPAVLVGGGAFAIAQYLTSNFVGPELPDITAAIASLISLTVLFKFWQPKHIFRFSDADTKVDANLVAEQQQKYSIGQIVKAWSPFAVLTVMVTIWSIKPFKDLFAKDGAMHDWVISIKVPFLHQLVQKMPPVVADVKDYDAIFKFDWLSATGTAIMIAAIITIIYLKMKPREAVKTFAETINELKTPIYSIGMVLAFAFIANYSGMSATLALALSHTGNAFTFFSPFLGWIGVFLTGSDTSANALFAALQATTAQQIGVPEVLLVAANTSGGVTGKMISPQSIAIACAAVGLVGKESDLFRFTVKHSITFTVMIGIIITLQAYVFPWMIP
;
A
#
# COMPACT_ATOMS: atom_id res chain seq x y z
N MET A 1 -18.01 -42.20 -1.48
CA MET A 1 -17.52 -40.89 -1.05
C MET A 1 -16.91 -41.08 0.34
N THR A 2 -15.61 -41.27 0.44
CA THR A 2 -14.89 -41.29 1.73
C THR A 2 -15.17 -39.96 2.43
N MET A 3 -15.77 -40.01 3.62
CA MET A 3 -15.91 -38.80 4.45
C MET A 3 -14.49 -38.24 4.67
N LEU A 4 -14.25 -37.05 4.15
CA LEU A 4 -12.99 -36.34 4.38
C LEU A 4 -12.92 -36.09 5.89
N GLN A 5 -11.94 -36.70 6.54
CA GLN A 5 -11.69 -36.51 7.95
C GLN A 5 -11.20 -35.06 8.18
N HIS A 6 -11.64 -34.44 9.29
CA HIS A 6 -11.08 -33.19 9.76
C HIS A 6 -9.58 -33.35 9.95
N TRP A 7 -8.80 -32.37 9.49
CA TRP A 7 -7.36 -32.30 9.70
C TRP A 7 -7.05 -31.19 10.71
N GLN A 8 -6.35 -31.56 11.75
CA GLN A 8 -5.94 -30.65 12.83
C GLN A 8 -4.58 -30.04 12.52
N GLN A 9 -4.47 -28.73 12.64
CA GLN A 9 -3.20 -28.04 12.42
C GLN A 9 -2.17 -28.45 13.46
N ILE A 10 -0.94 -28.68 13.00
CA ILE A 10 0.23 -28.96 13.82
C ILE A 10 1.14 -27.75 13.75
N TYR A 11 1.51 -27.17 14.89
CA TYR A 11 2.33 -25.96 14.94
C TYR A 11 3.80 -26.22 15.26
N ASP A 12 4.11 -27.39 15.74
CA ASP A 12 5.49 -27.84 16.01
C ASP A 12 5.73 -29.25 15.44
N PRO A 13 5.78 -29.38 14.10
CA PRO A 13 5.91 -30.68 13.44
C PRO A 13 7.24 -31.37 13.70
N MET A 14 8.28 -30.64 14.17
CA MET A 14 9.61 -31.17 14.46
C MET A 14 9.85 -31.38 15.96
N ALA A 15 8.81 -31.25 16.80
CA ALA A 15 8.92 -31.30 18.27
C ALA A 15 9.99 -30.32 18.85
N ASN A 16 10.25 -29.26 18.11
CA ASN A 16 11.10 -28.14 18.48
C ASN A 16 10.67 -26.90 17.67
N ILE A 17 10.08 -25.91 18.34
CA ILE A 17 9.49 -24.74 17.71
C ILE A 17 10.49 -23.95 16.84
N TRP A 18 11.77 -23.93 17.22
CA TRP A 18 12.80 -23.22 16.46
C TRP A 18 13.15 -23.95 15.16
N ILE A 19 13.24 -25.29 15.18
CA ILE A 19 13.46 -26.11 13.98
C ILE A 19 12.23 -26.03 13.07
N SER A 20 11.04 -26.16 13.63
CA SER A 20 9.77 -26.02 12.90
C SER A 20 9.66 -24.63 12.24
N SER A 21 10.09 -23.58 12.93
CA SER A 21 10.12 -22.21 12.39
C SER A 21 11.13 -22.06 11.24
N LEU A 22 12.32 -22.66 11.34
CA LEU A 22 13.28 -22.64 10.24
C LEU A 22 12.71 -23.31 8.98
N ILE A 23 11.96 -24.40 9.12
CA ILE A 23 11.30 -25.07 8.01
C ILE A 23 10.16 -24.21 7.45
N ALA A 24 9.35 -23.58 8.30
CA ALA A 24 8.29 -22.67 7.89
C ALA A 24 8.84 -21.43 7.16
N LEU A 25 10.07 -21.00 7.50
CA LEU A 25 10.76 -19.87 6.85
C LEU A 25 11.31 -20.21 5.46
N ILE A 26 11.48 -21.48 5.08
CA ILE A 26 12.09 -21.86 3.78
C ILE A 26 11.44 -21.14 2.59
N PRO A 27 10.10 -21.16 2.40
CA PRO A 27 9.48 -20.47 1.28
C PRO A 27 9.71 -18.94 1.35
N ILE A 28 9.66 -18.35 2.55
CA ILE A 28 9.83 -16.92 2.79
C ILE A 28 11.27 -16.51 2.47
N ILE A 29 12.26 -17.22 3.00
CA ILE A 29 13.68 -16.98 2.75
C ILE A 29 13.98 -17.11 1.24
N PHE A 30 13.44 -18.16 0.61
CA PHE A 30 13.58 -18.33 -0.84
C PHE A 30 13.01 -17.14 -1.61
N PHE A 31 11.78 -16.68 -1.27
CA PHE A 31 11.16 -15.54 -1.93
C PHE A 31 12.04 -14.29 -1.88
N PHE A 32 12.63 -14.03 -0.72
CA PHE A 32 13.54 -12.90 -0.53
C PHE A 32 14.85 -13.07 -1.31
N LEU A 33 15.47 -14.25 -1.27
CA LEU A 33 16.67 -14.54 -2.05
C LEU A 33 16.40 -14.44 -3.55
N ALA A 34 15.24 -14.94 -4.01
CA ALA A 34 14.82 -14.88 -5.39
C ALA A 34 14.73 -13.44 -5.91
N LEU A 35 14.18 -12.53 -5.12
CA LEU A 35 14.02 -11.12 -5.50
C LEU A 35 15.31 -10.32 -5.32
N ALA A 36 15.97 -10.42 -4.14
CA ALA A 36 17.08 -9.56 -3.77
C ALA A 36 18.43 -10.04 -4.34
N VAL A 37 18.69 -11.36 -4.34
CA VAL A 37 19.97 -11.95 -4.76
C VAL A 37 19.92 -12.45 -6.20
N PHE A 38 18.95 -13.31 -6.52
CA PHE A 38 18.83 -13.90 -7.86
C PHE A 38 18.15 -12.96 -8.86
N ARG A 39 17.55 -11.86 -8.40
CA ARG A 39 16.87 -10.84 -9.23
C ARG A 39 15.83 -11.43 -10.18
N LEU A 40 15.13 -12.47 -9.74
CA LEU A 40 14.07 -13.10 -10.52
C LEU A 40 12.87 -12.15 -10.63
N LYS A 41 12.09 -12.29 -11.71
CA LYS A 41 10.80 -11.59 -11.84
C LYS A 41 9.86 -12.03 -10.71
N GLY A 42 9.09 -11.10 -10.15
CA GLY A 42 8.16 -11.37 -9.05
C GLY A 42 7.20 -12.53 -9.31
N SER A 43 6.75 -12.70 -10.57
CA SER A 43 5.92 -13.83 -10.99
C SER A 43 6.62 -15.18 -10.85
N VAL A 44 7.89 -15.25 -11.24
CA VAL A 44 8.71 -16.48 -11.14
C VAL A 44 9.03 -16.77 -9.66
N ALA A 45 9.49 -15.76 -8.92
CA ALA A 45 9.77 -15.88 -7.49
C ALA A 45 8.54 -16.36 -6.72
N GLY A 46 7.37 -15.74 -6.96
CA GLY A 46 6.10 -16.14 -6.34
C GLY A 46 5.69 -17.58 -6.68
N THR A 47 5.83 -17.99 -7.94
CA THR A 47 5.50 -19.37 -8.35
C THR A 47 6.35 -20.41 -7.63
N ILE A 48 7.67 -20.23 -7.59
CA ILE A 48 8.57 -21.17 -6.90
C ILE A 48 8.30 -21.16 -5.38
N THR A 49 8.04 -19.98 -4.81
CA THR A 49 7.68 -19.87 -3.38
C THR A 49 6.42 -20.67 -3.05
N VAL A 50 5.39 -20.61 -3.90
CA VAL A 50 4.16 -21.41 -3.74
C VAL A 50 4.45 -22.89 -3.81
N ILE A 51 5.30 -23.34 -4.75
CA ILE A 51 5.71 -24.75 -4.86
C ILE A 51 6.43 -25.19 -3.58
N LEU A 52 7.37 -24.39 -3.07
CA LEU A 52 8.07 -24.69 -1.82
C LEU A 52 7.10 -24.72 -0.63
N ALA A 53 6.15 -23.81 -0.55
CA ALA A 53 5.14 -23.81 0.49
C ALA A 53 4.24 -25.05 0.45
N LEU A 54 3.84 -25.50 -0.75
CA LEU A 54 3.14 -26.76 -0.93
C LEU A 54 3.97 -27.95 -0.43
N LEU A 55 5.23 -28.02 -0.82
CA LEU A 55 6.11 -29.10 -0.36
C LEU A 55 6.26 -29.10 1.17
N VAL A 56 6.48 -27.94 1.79
CA VAL A 56 6.55 -27.82 3.24
C VAL A 56 5.21 -28.20 3.89
N SER A 57 4.07 -27.75 3.37
CA SER A 57 2.76 -28.07 3.92
C SER A 57 2.45 -29.57 3.86
N LEU A 58 2.80 -30.23 2.75
CA LEU A 58 2.54 -31.66 2.54
C LEU A 58 3.48 -32.54 3.37
N PHE A 59 4.79 -32.28 3.33
CA PHE A 59 5.79 -33.20 3.87
C PHE A 59 6.20 -32.88 5.31
N ALA A 60 6.28 -31.60 5.69
CA ALA A 60 6.66 -31.23 7.06
C ALA A 60 5.43 -31.13 7.97
N TYR A 61 4.35 -30.51 7.50
CA TYR A 61 3.13 -30.31 8.31
C TYR A 61 2.10 -31.44 8.15
N GLY A 62 2.29 -32.36 7.22
CA GLY A 62 1.37 -33.48 7.00
C GLY A 62 -0.03 -33.07 6.54
N MET A 63 -0.17 -31.88 5.93
CA MET A 63 -1.45 -31.40 5.42
C MET A 63 -1.92 -32.28 4.27
N PRO A 64 -3.18 -32.77 4.24
CA PRO A 64 -3.71 -33.56 3.12
C PRO A 64 -3.62 -32.82 1.79
N ALA A 65 -3.16 -33.48 0.74
CA ALA A 65 -2.95 -32.85 -0.57
C ALA A 65 -4.19 -32.12 -1.12
N PRO A 66 -5.43 -32.66 -1.05
CA PRO A 66 -6.61 -31.92 -1.51
C PRO A 66 -6.80 -30.59 -0.77
N MET A 67 -6.50 -30.52 0.55
CA MET A 67 -6.60 -29.31 1.35
C MET A 67 -5.51 -28.31 0.97
N ALA A 68 -4.27 -28.76 0.78
CA ALA A 68 -3.15 -27.91 0.37
C ALA A 68 -3.38 -27.27 -1.00
N PHE A 69 -3.84 -28.05 -1.99
CA PHE A 69 -4.20 -27.51 -3.32
C PHE A 69 -5.43 -26.61 -3.28
N ALA A 70 -6.44 -26.93 -2.45
CA ALA A 70 -7.62 -26.08 -2.29
C ALA A 70 -7.24 -24.72 -1.69
N SER A 71 -6.32 -24.67 -0.70
CA SER A 71 -5.83 -23.42 -0.12
C SER A 71 -5.03 -22.59 -1.14
N LEU A 72 -4.21 -23.21 -2.00
CA LEU A 72 -3.54 -22.55 -3.10
C LEU A 72 -4.54 -21.87 -4.04
N ILE A 73 -5.51 -22.64 -4.54
CA ILE A 73 -6.52 -22.17 -5.50
C ILE A 73 -7.35 -21.05 -4.88
N TYR A 74 -7.76 -21.22 -3.64
CA TYR A 74 -8.53 -20.22 -2.91
C TYR A 74 -7.75 -18.89 -2.79
N GLY A 75 -6.50 -18.92 -2.34
CA GLY A 75 -5.66 -17.74 -2.24
C GLY A 75 -5.40 -17.08 -3.59
N PHE A 76 -5.14 -17.85 -4.64
CA PHE A 76 -4.93 -17.32 -5.99
C PHE A 76 -6.17 -16.57 -6.50
N PHE A 77 -7.35 -17.17 -6.39
CA PHE A 77 -8.59 -16.50 -6.82
C PHE A 77 -8.93 -15.30 -5.96
N TYR A 78 -8.56 -15.29 -4.67
CA TYR A 78 -8.69 -14.11 -3.82
C TYR A 78 -7.84 -12.94 -4.31
N GLY A 79 -6.69 -13.21 -4.91
CA GLY A 79 -5.87 -12.21 -5.59
C GLY A 79 -6.53 -11.64 -6.86
N LEU A 80 -7.33 -12.46 -7.55
CA LEU A 80 -8.06 -12.02 -8.74
C LEU A 80 -9.31 -11.21 -8.37
N TRP A 81 -10.03 -11.64 -7.34
CA TRP A 81 -11.23 -10.98 -6.85
C TRP A 81 -11.23 -10.89 -5.32
N PRO A 82 -11.37 -9.70 -4.73
CA PRO A 82 -11.67 -8.39 -5.36
C PRO A 82 -10.43 -7.58 -5.77
N ILE A 83 -9.20 -8.02 -5.45
CA ILE A 83 -7.99 -7.18 -5.50
C ILE A 83 -7.63 -6.75 -6.91
N ALA A 84 -7.49 -7.69 -7.84
CA ALA A 84 -7.16 -7.33 -9.23
C ALA A 84 -8.24 -6.44 -9.86
N TRP A 85 -9.51 -6.61 -9.49
CA TRP A 85 -10.61 -5.80 -9.98
C TRP A 85 -10.48 -4.32 -9.56
N ILE A 86 -10.06 -4.07 -8.32
CA ILE A 86 -9.75 -2.71 -7.82
C ILE A 86 -8.61 -2.10 -8.65
N ILE A 87 -7.52 -2.86 -8.83
CA ILE A 87 -6.33 -2.40 -9.56
C ILE A 87 -6.64 -2.06 -11.02
N ILE A 88 -7.40 -2.92 -11.69
CA ILE A 88 -7.83 -2.72 -13.08
C ILE A 88 -8.64 -1.44 -13.19
N GLY A 89 -9.64 -1.26 -12.33
CA GLY A 89 -10.49 -0.07 -12.32
C GLY A 89 -9.71 1.21 -12.09
N ALA A 90 -8.81 1.22 -11.08
CA ALA A 90 -8.01 2.38 -10.72
C ALA A 90 -7.05 2.80 -11.85
N LEU A 91 -6.28 1.86 -12.41
CA LEU A 91 -5.36 2.16 -13.50
C LEU A 91 -6.10 2.54 -14.79
N PHE A 92 -7.25 1.94 -15.05
CA PHE A 92 -8.08 2.30 -16.21
C PHE A 92 -8.57 3.75 -16.10
N LEU A 93 -9.12 4.17 -14.96
CA LEU A 93 -9.54 5.54 -14.72
C LEU A 93 -8.38 6.53 -14.85
N TYR A 94 -7.21 6.20 -14.29
CA TYR A 94 -6.01 7.01 -14.45
C TYR A 94 -5.63 7.17 -15.93
N LYS A 95 -5.61 6.09 -16.72
CA LYS A 95 -5.31 6.13 -18.15
C LYS A 95 -6.33 6.93 -18.95
N ILE A 96 -7.62 6.89 -18.59
CA ILE A 96 -8.64 7.76 -19.18
C ILE A 96 -8.25 9.23 -18.98
N SER A 97 -7.87 9.62 -17.75
CA SER A 97 -7.42 10.98 -17.43
C SER A 97 -6.19 11.39 -18.27
N VAL A 98 -5.24 10.48 -18.47
CA VAL A 98 -4.04 10.71 -19.31
C VAL A 98 -4.42 10.85 -20.79
N LYS A 99 -5.17 9.89 -21.34
CA LYS A 99 -5.55 9.86 -22.77
C LYS A 99 -6.44 11.03 -23.18
N THR A 100 -7.27 11.54 -22.28
CA THR A 100 -8.13 12.71 -22.52
C THR A 100 -7.42 14.04 -22.27
N GLY A 101 -6.12 14.03 -21.92
CA GLY A 101 -5.32 15.23 -21.67
C GLY A 101 -5.60 15.93 -20.33
N GLN A 102 -6.51 15.40 -19.51
CA GLN A 102 -6.84 16.02 -18.22
C GLN A 102 -5.65 15.99 -17.26
N PHE A 103 -4.90 14.90 -17.28
CA PHE A 103 -3.72 14.75 -16.42
C PHE A 103 -2.65 15.83 -16.69
N ASN A 104 -2.46 16.25 -17.94
CA ASN A 104 -1.53 17.32 -18.30
C ASN A 104 -1.97 18.66 -17.69
N ILE A 105 -3.28 18.96 -17.69
CA ILE A 105 -3.83 20.18 -17.09
C ILE A 105 -3.61 20.17 -15.58
N ILE A 106 -3.86 19.02 -14.91
CA ILE A 106 -3.59 18.85 -13.48
C ILE A 106 -2.11 19.14 -13.20
N ARG A 107 -1.21 18.47 -13.90
CA ARG A 107 0.25 18.61 -13.74
C ARG A 107 0.69 20.07 -13.90
N SER A 108 0.33 20.71 -15.01
CA SER A 108 0.72 22.10 -15.29
C SER A 108 0.16 23.09 -14.28
N SER A 109 -1.07 22.85 -13.79
CA SER A 109 -1.69 23.72 -12.78
C SER A 109 -0.93 23.70 -11.45
N ILE A 110 -0.34 22.55 -11.09
CA ILE A 110 0.46 22.40 -9.87
C ILE A 110 1.84 23.04 -10.03
N LEU A 111 2.48 22.83 -11.18
CA LEU A 111 3.82 23.36 -11.46
C LEU A 111 3.86 24.90 -11.48
N SER A 112 2.74 25.56 -11.79
CA SER A 112 2.66 27.03 -11.90
C SER A 112 2.53 27.78 -10.57
N ILE A 113 2.44 27.09 -9.41
CA ILE A 113 2.07 27.69 -8.13
C ILE A 113 3.24 28.44 -7.47
N THR A 114 4.46 27.91 -7.55
CA THR A 114 5.64 28.49 -6.85
C THR A 114 6.94 28.20 -7.58
N GLU A 115 7.93 29.11 -7.40
CA GLU A 115 9.29 28.94 -7.92
C GLU A 115 10.29 28.46 -6.85
N ASP A 116 9.93 28.49 -5.57
CA ASP A 116 10.78 27.99 -4.49
C ASP A 116 10.80 26.47 -4.51
N GLN A 117 11.98 25.86 -4.67
CA GLN A 117 12.12 24.41 -4.82
C GLN A 117 11.73 23.63 -3.55
N ARG A 118 11.83 24.22 -2.36
CA ARG A 118 11.32 23.60 -1.12
C ARG A 118 9.81 23.47 -1.16
N LEU A 119 9.12 24.50 -1.64
CA LEU A 119 7.66 24.51 -1.79
C LEU A 119 7.22 23.62 -2.98
N GLN A 120 8.01 23.57 -4.06
CA GLN A 120 7.79 22.61 -5.16
C GLN A 120 7.90 21.16 -4.67
N MET A 121 8.83 20.87 -3.75
CA MET A 121 8.91 19.54 -3.13
C MET A 121 7.65 19.18 -2.36
N LEU A 122 7.04 20.13 -1.62
CA LEU A 122 5.76 19.91 -0.92
C LEU A 122 4.60 19.71 -1.89
N LEU A 123 4.53 20.48 -2.98
CA LEU A 123 3.44 20.39 -3.95
C LEU A 123 3.59 19.19 -4.88
N VAL A 124 4.77 19.03 -5.50
CA VAL A 124 5.01 18.03 -6.55
C VAL A 124 5.46 16.70 -5.94
N GLY A 125 6.51 16.73 -5.12
CA GLY A 125 7.07 15.51 -4.53
C GLY A 125 6.13 14.86 -3.54
N PHE A 126 5.54 15.64 -2.63
CA PHE A 126 4.67 15.14 -1.57
C PHE A 126 3.20 15.08 -2.02
N ALA A 127 2.50 16.21 -2.12
CA ALA A 127 1.05 16.20 -2.29
C ALA A 127 0.60 15.59 -3.63
N PHE A 128 1.22 15.96 -4.76
CA PHE A 128 0.92 15.36 -6.05
C PHE A 128 1.44 13.91 -6.15
N GLY A 129 2.60 13.63 -5.58
CA GLY A 129 3.13 12.26 -5.48
C GLY A 129 2.21 11.33 -4.71
N THR A 130 1.64 11.80 -3.59
CA THR A 130 0.64 11.06 -2.82
C THR A 130 -0.65 10.83 -3.61
N PHE A 131 -1.12 11.87 -4.32
CA PHE A 131 -2.29 11.71 -5.21
C PHE A 131 -2.07 10.59 -6.24
N LEU A 132 -0.89 10.56 -6.85
CA LEU A 132 -0.53 9.51 -7.81
C LEU A 132 -0.42 8.13 -7.15
N GLU A 133 0.11 8.05 -5.92
CA GLU A 133 0.23 6.79 -5.18
C GLU A 133 -1.16 6.23 -4.85
N GLY A 134 -2.09 7.08 -4.38
CA GLY A 134 -3.48 6.68 -4.14
C GLY A 134 -4.19 6.22 -5.41
N ALA A 135 -4.00 6.93 -6.51
CA ALA A 135 -4.72 6.68 -7.77
C ALA A 135 -4.14 5.52 -8.59
N ALA A 136 -2.82 5.34 -8.61
CA ALA A 136 -2.14 4.41 -9.53
C ALA A 136 -1.12 3.48 -8.86
N GLY A 137 -0.45 3.90 -7.79
CA GLY A 137 0.53 3.09 -7.06
C GLY A 137 1.68 2.53 -7.92
N PHE A 138 2.19 1.34 -7.55
CA PHE A 138 3.13 0.50 -8.31
C PHE A 138 4.46 1.15 -8.74
N GLY A 139 4.93 2.19 -8.02
CA GLY A 139 6.22 2.85 -8.28
C GLY A 139 6.18 3.97 -9.33
N ALA A 140 5.12 4.08 -10.12
CA ALA A 140 4.94 5.19 -11.07
C ALA A 140 4.96 6.58 -10.39
N PRO A 141 4.38 6.79 -9.22
CA PRO A 141 4.39 8.08 -8.52
C PRO A 141 5.78 8.64 -8.31
N VAL A 142 6.69 7.84 -7.74
CA VAL A 142 8.07 8.26 -7.47
C VAL A 142 8.81 8.60 -8.77
N ALA A 143 8.63 7.78 -9.82
CA ALA A 143 9.25 8.04 -11.12
C ALA A 143 8.80 9.37 -11.73
N ILE A 144 7.48 9.61 -11.74
CA ILE A 144 6.88 10.82 -12.33
C ILE A 144 7.33 12.06 -11.55
N THR A 145 7.20 12.04 -10.22
CA THR A 145 7.51 13.20 -9.39
C THR A 145 9.00 13.51 -9.36
N ALA A 146 9.88 12.50 -9.27
CA ALA A 146 11.32 12.69 -9.32
C ALA A 146 11.76 13.26 -10.68
N ALA A 147 11.23 12.75 -11.81
CA ALA A 147 11.53 13.29 -13.13
C ALA A 147 11.06 14.74 -13.28
N LEU A 148 9.86 15.09 -12.77
CA LEU A 148 9.37 16.45 -12.75
C LEU A 148 10.27 17.39 -11.94
N LEU A 149 10.70 16.98 -10.76
CA LEU A 149 11.59 17.78 -9.92
C LEU A 149 12.96 17.99 -10.57
N VAL A 150 13.52 16.97 -11.24
CA VAL A 150 14.75 17.13 -12.04
C VAL A 150 14.56 18.16 -13.14
N GLY A 151 13.44 18.10 -13.88
CA GLY A 151 13.10 19.09 -14.89
C GLY A 151 12.90 20.52 -14.35
N LEU A 152 12.55 20.64 -13.06
CA LEU A 152 12.50 21.92 -12.33
C LEU A 152 13.85 22.36 -11.75
N GLY A 153 14.94 21.66 -12.06
CA GLY A 153 16.29 22.02 -11.65
C GLY A 153 16.76 21.42 -10.31
N PHE A 154 16.10 20.37 -9.82
CA PHE A 154 16.62 19.61 -8.69
C PHE A 154 17.80 18.73 -9.11
N LYS A 155 18.77 18.53 -8.20
CA LYS A 155 19.82 17.54 -8.39
C LYS A 155 19.18 16.14 -8.45
N PRO A 156 19.52 15.29 -9.44
CA PRO A 156 18.86 13.99 -9.65
C PRO A 156 18.84 13.09 -8.41
N LEU A 157 19.94 13.00 -7.66
CA LEU A 157 20.00 12.21 -6.43
C LEU A 157 19.05 12.73 -5.34
N TYR A 158 18.98 14.05 -5.18
CA TYR A 158 18.04 14.66 -4.22
C TYR A 158 16.60 14.49 -4.66
N ALA A 159 16.28 14.70 -5.93
CA ALA A 159 14.93 14.50 -6.45
C ALA A 159 14.45 13.06 -6.18
N ALA A 160 15.24 12.07 -6.56
CA ALA A 160 14.93 10.65 -6.35
C ALA A 160 14.82 10.30 -4.85
N GLY A 161 15.80 10.70 -4.05
CA GLY A 161 15.85 10.38 -2.62
C GLY A 161 14.75 11.03 -1.82
N LEU A 162 14.47 12.32 -2.06
CA LEU A 162 13.39 13.03 -1.38
C LEU A 162 12.01 12.48 -1.77
N CYS A 163 11.78 12.14 -3.05
CA CYS A 163 10.54 11.49 -3.48
C CYS A 163 10.35 10.12 -2.82
N LEU A 164 11.41 9.32 -2.68
CA LEU A 164 11.34 8.04 -1.95
C LEU A 164 11.00 8.25 -0.47
N ILE A 165 11.57 9.27 0.17
CA ILE A 165 11.31 9.58 1.59
C ILE A 165 9.86 10.03 1.79
N VAL A 166 9.35 10.95 0.99
CA VAL A 166 7.96 11.45 1.17
C VAL A 166 6.91 10.42 0.74
N ASN A 167 7.26 9.48 -0.13
CA ASN A 167 6.36 8.41 -0.52
C ASN A 167 6.00 7.47 0.66
N THR A 168 6.69 7.54 1.79
CA THR A 168 6.30 6.81 3.00
C THR A 168 4.95 7.23 3.56
N ALA A 169 4.51 8.46 3.32
CA ALA A 169 3.22 8.94 3.82
C ALA A 169 2.00 8.22 3.20
N PRO A 170 1.96 8.00 1.86
CA PRO A 170 0.81 7.37 1.21
C PRO A 170 0.87 5.85 1.09
N VAL A 171 2.03 5.21 1.16
CA VAL A 171 2.20 3.80 0.72
C VAL A 171 1.21 2.82 1.35
N ALA A 172 0.83 3.02 2.61
CA ALA A 172 -0.12 2.15 3.31
C ALA A 172 -1.53 2.15 2.67
N PHE A 173 -1.97 3.31 2.17
CA PHE A 173 -3.25 3.50 1.49
C PHE A 173 -3.10 3.56 -0.03
N GLY A 174 -1.92 3.27 -0.56
CA GLY A 174 -1.60 3.34 -1.97
C GLY A 174 -2.44 2.39 -2.81
N ALA A 175 -2.59 2.72 -4.10
CA ALA A 175 -3.39 1.96 -5.06
C ALA A 175 -4.79 1.61 -4.51
N MET A 176 -5.53 2.59 -4.01
CA MET A 176 -6.87 2.44 -3.44
C MET A 176 -6.91 1.53 -2.20
N GLY A 177 -5.93 1.63 -1.30
CA GLY A 177 -5.92 0.93 -0.02
C GLY A 177 -5.67 -0.58 -0.07
N ILE A 178 -5.17 -1.09 -1.18
CA ILE A 178 -4.94 -2.52 -1.38
C ILE A 178 -4.05 -3.14 -0.28
N PRO A 179 -2.98 -2.50 0.22
CA PRO A 179 -2.19 -3.08 1.30
C PRO A 179 -3.02 -3.40 2.54
N ILE A 180 -3.93 -2.51 2.93
CA ILE A 180 -4.81 -2.68 4.10
C ILE A 180 -5.88 -3.74 3.84
N ILE A 181 -6.46 -3.76 2.63
CA ILE A 181 -7.45 -4.77 2.23
C ILE A 181 -6.82 -6.17 2.31
N VAL A 182 -5.60 -6.34 1.79
CA VAL A 182 -4.87 -7.61 1.86
C VAL A 182 -4.53 -7.99 3.29
N ALA A 183 -4.09 -7.02 4.11
CA ALA A 183 -3.82 -7.27 5.52
C ALA A 183 -5.05 -7.84 6.24
N GLY A 184 -6.24 -7.25 6.03
CA GLY A 184 -7.50 -7.72 6.59
C GLY A 184 -7.86 -9.14 6.14
N GLN A 185 -7.72 -9.40 4.86
CA GLN A 185 -8.08 -10.71 4.29
C GLN A 185 -7.19 -11.85 4.79
N VAL A 186 -5.89 -11.57 4.94
CA VAL A 186 -4.91 -12.58 5.34
C VAL A 186 -4.91 -12.80 6.86
N SER A 187 -5.06 -11.74 7.64
CA SER A 187 -5.07 -11.80 9.11
C SER A 187 -6.41 -12.23 9.70
N GLY A 188 -7.52 -11.96 9.00
CA GLY A 188 -8.87 -12.12 9.51
C GLY A 188 -9.34 -10.97 10.41
N VAL A 189 -8.53 -9.93 10.59
CA VAL A 189 -8.91 -8.69 11.28
C VAL A 189 -9.76 -7.84 10.34
N GLU A 190 -10.78 -7.17 10.86
CA GLU A 190 -11.65 -6.36 10.03
C GLU A 190 -10.86 -5.24 9.33
N THR A 191 -11.03 -5.14 8.00
CA THR A 191 -10.29 -4.19 7.16
C THR A 191 -10.49 -2.74 7.61
N MET A 192 -11.70 -2.40 8.06
CA MET A 192 -11.99 -1.04 8.56
C MET A 192 -11.22 -0.73 9.84
N GLU A 193 -11.10 -1.67 10.77
CA GLU A 193 -10.32 -1.48 12.00
C GLU A 193 -8.83 -1.29 11.68
N ILE A 194 -8.28 -2.06 10.72
CA ILE A 194 -6.90 -1.86 10.28
C ILE A 194 -6.73 -0.48 9.65
N SER A 195 -7.67 -0.05 8.80
CA SER A 195 -7.67 1.30 8.21
C SER A 195 -7.66 2.39 9.29
N GLN A 196 -8.52 2.24 10.30
CA GLN A 196 -8.58 3.16 11.44
C GLN A 196 -7.27 3.20 12.22
N MET A 197 -6.69 2.04 12.49
CA MET A 197 -5.46 1.94 13.28
C MET A 197 -4.26 2.55 12.53
N VAL A 198 -4.08 2.24 11.24
CA VAL A 198 -3.05 2.86 10.39
C VAL A 198 -3.26 4.37 10.32
N GLY A 199 -4.51 4.83 10.19
CA GLY A 199 -4.88 6.24 10.23
C GLY A 199 -4.69 6.93 11.59
N ARG A 200 -4.38 6.17 12.64
CA ARG A 200 -3.97 6.67 13.97
C ARG A 200 -2.47 6.48 14.24
N GLN A 201 -1.73 5.96 13.29
CA GLN A 201 -0.28 5.79 13.34
C GLN A 201 0.45 6.74 12.38
N LEU A 202 0.14 6.70 11.09
CA LEU A 202 0.89 7.41 10.06
C LEU A 202 0.69 8.94 10.03
N PRO A 203 -0.51 9.51 10.29
CA PRO A 203 -0.68 10.97 10.24
C PRO A 203 0.25 11.74 11.17
N PHE A 204 0.68 11.15 12.29
CA PHE A 204 1.69 11.76 13.17
C PHE A 204 3.08 11.88 12.52
N MET A 205 3.39 10.93 11.63
CA MET A 205 4.68 10.91 10.93
C MET A 205 4.74 11.95 9.81
N VAL A 206 3.61 12.33 9.22
CA VAL A 206 3.58 13.20 8.03
C VAL A 206 4.27 14.56 8.26
N PRO A 207 3.88 15.36 9.26
CA PRO A 207 4.57 16.62 9.51
C PRO A 207 6.06 16.43 9.83
N ILE A 208 6.42 15.37 10.55
CA ILE A 208 7.81 15.05 10.90
C ILE A 208 8.61 14.78 9.63
N VAL A 209 8.10 13.96 8.71
CA VAL A 209 8.74 13.67 7.42
C VAL A 209 8.91 14.96 6.60
N LEU A 210 7.89 15.82 6.57
CA LEU A 210 7.96 17.07 5.83
C LEU A 210 8.99 18.06 6.41
N PHE A 211 9.07 18.22 7.72
CA PHE A 211 10.15 19.00 8.35
C PHE A 211 11.52 18.37 8.08
N TRP A 212 11.59 17.05 8.11
CA TRP A 212 12.82 16.32 7.86
C TRP A 212 13.36 16.57 6.44
N ILE A 213 12.51 16.55 5.42
CA ILE A 213 12.95 16.85 4.04
C ILE A 213 13.32 18.31 3.87
N MET A 214 12.67 19.27 4.54
CA MET A 214 13.09 20.68 4.54
C MET A 214 14.49 20.83 5.15
N ALA A 215 14.78 20.09 6.23
CA ALA A 215 16.10 20.06 6.83
C ALA A 215 17.16 19.41 5.92
N ILE A 216 16.82 18.38 5.14
CA ILE A 216 17.73 17.77 4.15
C ILE A 216 18.05 18.76 3.02
N MET A 217 17.07 19.54 2.57
CA MET A 217 17.23 20.47 1.44
C MET A 217 18.04 21.71 1.77
N ASP A 218 17.75 22.37 2.90
CA ASP A 218 18.31 23.70 3.25
C ASP A 218 18.65 23.82 4.76
N GLY A 219 18.89 22.70 5.44
CA GLY A 219 19.26 22.68 6.85
C GLY A 219 18.18 23.32 7.75
N TRP A 220 18.64 23.88 8.87
CA TRP A 220 17.75 24.54 9.84
C TRP A 220 17.06 25.79 9.30
N ARG A 221 17.67 26.44 8.30
CA ARG A 221 17.07 27.58 7.59
C ARG A 221 15.83 27.13 6.82
N GLY A 222 15.90 26.01 6.10
CA GLY A 222 14.75 25.43 5.39
C GLY A 222 13.57 25.22 6.33
N VAL A 223 13.81 24.61 7.50
CA VAL A 223 12.78 24.41 8.53
C VAL A 223 12.16 25.74 8.98
N LYS A 224 13.00 26.73 9.32
CA LYS A 224 12.53 28.03 9.82
C LYS A 224 11.78 28.87 8.79
N GLU A 225 12.15 28.79 7.52
CA GLU A 225 11.52 29.58 6.47
C GLU A 225 10.25 28.94 5.92
N THR A 226 10.10 27.60 6.01
CA THR A 226 8.97 26.87 5.39
C THR A 226 7.98 26.28 6.38
N TRP A 227 8.17 26.46 7.70
CA TRP A 227 7.29 25.86 8.72
C TRP A 227 5.79 26.13 8.51
N PRO A 228 5.33 27.32 8.02
CA PRO A 228 3.91 27.52 7.79
C PRO A 228 3.38 26.61 6.68
N ALA A 229 4.15 26.42 5.61
CA ALA A 229 3.77 25.52 4.52
C ALA A 229 3.73 24.06 4.97
N VAL A 230 4.71 23.63 5.78
CA VAL A 230 4.74 22.26 6.33
C VAL A 230 3.56 22.02 7.26
N LEU A 231 3.24 22.95 8.15
CA LEU A 231 2.09 22.80 9.07
C LEU A 231 0.75 22.84 8.35
N VAL A 232 0.57 23.75 7.39
CA VAL A 232 -0.69 23.85 6.64
C VAL A 232 -0.86 22.66 5.70
N GLY A 233 0.14 22.35 4.88
CA GLY A 233 0.04 21.25 3.92
C GLY A 233 0.07 19.88 4.60
N GLY A 234 1.00 19.67 5.54
CA GLY A 234 1.12 18.42 6.29
C GLY A 234 -0.02 18.21 7.28
N GLY A 235 -0.50 19.28 7.93
CA GLY A 235 -1.65 19.25 8.84
C GLY A 235 -2.96 18.94 8.09
N ALA A 236 -3.22 19.62 6.97
CA ALA A 236 -4.38 19.33 6.13
C ALA A 236 -4.37 17.90 5.63
N PHE A 237 -3.20 17.41 5.21
CA PHE A 237 -2.99 16.02 4.82
C PHE A 237 -3.33 15.06 5.98
N ALA A 238 -2.70 15.25 7.14
CA ALA A 238 -2.85 14.37 8.29
C ALA A 238 -4.31 14.30 8.78
N ILE A 239 -5.00 15.45 8.83
CA ILE A 239 -6.41 15.53 9.22
C ILE A 239 -7.29 14.79 8.20
N ALA A 240 -7.11 15.04 6.90
CA ALA A 240 -7.92 14.39 5.88
C ALA A 240 -7.65 12.87 5.82
N GLN A 241 -6.38 12.44 5.95
CA GLN A 241 -6.02 11.03 6.02
C GLN A 241 -6.68 10.35 7.23
N TYR A 242 -6.60 10.99 8.41
CA TYR A 242 -7.26 10.49 9.62
C TYR A 242 -8.77 10.37 9.45
N LEU A 243 -9.43 11.43 8.98
CA LEU A 243 -10.90 11.43 8.82
C LEU A 243 -11.35 10.37 7.81
N THR A 244 -10.68 10.28 6.68
CA THR A 244 -11.07 9.32 5.63
C THR A 244 -10.80 7.88 6.05
N SER A 245 -9.64 7.58 6.62
CA SER A 245 -9.29 6.23 7.07
C SER A 245 -10.15 5.74 8.24
N ASN A 246 -10.61 6.64 9.11
CA ASN A 246 -11.41 6.29 10.29
C ASN A 246 -12.91 6.24 10.04
N PHE A 247 -13.44 6.97 9.04
CA PHE A 247 -14.89 7.12 8.86
C PHE A 247 -15.40 6.69 7.47
N VAL A 248 -14.51 6.52 6.48
CA VAL A 248 -14.89 6.13 5.12
C VAL A 248 -14.35 4.75 4.79
N GLY A 249 -13.03 4.55 4.83
CA GLY A 249 -12.38 3.29 4.51
C GLY A 249 -10.94 3.47 4.02
N PRO A 250 -10.27 2.38 3.64
CA PRO A 250 -8.86 2.40 3.23
C PRO A 250 -8.65 2.91 1.80
N GLU A 251 -9.68 3.00 0.97
CA GLU A 251 -9.54 3.24 -0.46
C GLU A 251 -9.23 4.70 -0.83
N LEU A 252 -9.70 5.65 -0.02
CA LEU A 252 -9.66 7.08 -0.36
C LEU A 252 -8.67 7.94 0.43
N PRO A 253 -8.02 7.50 1.55
CA PRO A 253 -7.24 8.40 2.39
C PRO A 253 -6.18 9.19 1.64
N ASP A 254 -5.45 8.56 0.71
CA ASP A 254 -4.39 9.22 -0.05
C ASP A 254 -4.94 10.29 -1.01
N ILE A 255 -6.03 9.98 -1.69
CA ILE A 255 -6.64 10.90 -2.66
C ILE A 255 -7.19 12.13 -1.94
N THR A 256 -7.96 11.92 -0.87
CA THR A 256 -8.56 13.01 -0.09
C THR A 256 -7.51 13.86 0.62
N ALA A 257 -6.50 13.21 1.23
CA ALA A 257 -5.41 13.89 1.92
C ALA A 257 -4.53 14.69 0.95
N ALA A 258 -4.22 14.14 -0.21
CA ALA A 258 -3.47 14.84 -1.25
C ALA A 258 -4.21 16.08 -1.76
N ILE A 259 -5.51 15.95 -2.06
CA ILE A 259 -6.35 17.07 -2.51
C ILE A 259 -6.43 18.14 -1.41
N ALA A 260 -6.66 17.75 -0.16
CA ALA A 260 -6.69 18.67 0.98
C ALA A 260 -5.36 19.43 1.13
N SER A 261 -4.24 18.73 1.01
CA SER A 261 -2.90 19.33 1.05
C SER A 261 -2.66 20.28 -0.12
N LEU A 262 -2.99 19.86 -1.35
CA LEU A 262 -2.84 20.71 -2.55
C LEU A 262 -3.67 21.99 -2.46
N ILE A 263 -4.94 21.90 -2.05
CA ILE A 263 -5.82 23.06 -1.91
C ILE A 263 -5.29 24.00 -0.84
N SER A 264 -4.95 23.48 0.35
CA SER A 264 -4.48 24.28 1.47
C SER A 264 -3.15 24.98 1.17
N LEU A 265 -2.20 24.29 0.52
CA LEU A 265 -0.94 24.89 0.07
C LEU A 265 -1.17 25.94 -1.02
N THR A 266 -2.03 25.66 -2.00
CA THR A 266 -2.36 26.62 -3.07
C THR A 266 -2.99 27.90 -2.52
N VAL A 267 -3.88 27.75 -1.54
CA VAL A 267 -4.49 28.90 -0.86
C VAL A 267 -3.44 29.67 -0.05
N LEU A 268 -2.62 28.95 0.73
CA LEU A 268 -1.57 29.58 1.53
C LEU A 268 -0.63 30.40 0.66
N PHE A 269 -0.16 29.87 -0.46
CA PHE A 269 0.83 30.55 -1.32
C PHE A 269 0.32 31.78 -2.05
N LYS A 270 -0.99 32.06 -2.03
CA LYS A 270 -1.55 33.34 -2.46
C LYS A 270 -1.29 34.48 -1.45
N PHE A 271 -1.15 34.15 -0.19
CA PHE A 271 -1.03 35.13 0.90
C PHE A 271 0.35 35.10 1.57
N TRP A 272 1.08 34.00 1.41
CA TRP A 272 2.35 33.79 2.07
C TRP A 272 3.36 33.12 1.16
N GLN A 273 4.58 33.63 1.19
CA GLN A 273 5.76 33.01 0.57
C GLN A 273 6.99 33.20 1.48
N PRO A 274 8.00 32.31 1.42
CA PRO A 274 9.22 32.49 2.16
C PRO A 274 9.95 33.77 1.71
N LYS A 275 10.68 34.41 2.63
CA LYS A 275 11.41 35.65 2.37
C LYS A 275 12.49 35.49 1.29
N HIS A 276 13.07 34.29 1.18
CA HIS A 276 14.09 33.98 0.19
C HIS A 276 13.62 32.79 -0.63
N ILE A 277 13.69 32.91 -1.94
CA ILE A 277 13.43 31.80 -2.88
C ILE A 277 14.66 30.90 -2.89
N PHE A 278 14.47 29.65 -2.52
CA PHE A 278 15.52 28.65 -2.55
C PHE A 278 15.58 27.93 -3.92
N ARG A 279 16.80 27.84 -4.43
CA ARG A 279 17.10 27.03 -5.63
C ARG A 279 18.42 26.32 -5.40
N PHE A 280 18.54 25.07 -5.84
CA PHE A 280 19.82 24.39 -5.86
C PHE A 280 20.77 25.15 -6.80
N SER A 281 21.88 25.64 -6.26
CA SER A 281 22.91 26.32 -7.03
C SER A 281 23.88 25.27 -7.56
N ASP A 282 23.87 24.94 -8.87
CA ASP A 282 25.01 24.31 -9.54
C ASP A 282 24.80 24.16 -11.06
N ALA A 283 25.92 24.14 -11.79
CA ALA A 283 26.02 23.99 -13.23
C ALA A 283 25.50 22.64 -13.79
N ASP A 284 25.17 21.67 -12.91
CA ASP A 284 24.70 20.33 -13.28
C ASP A 284 23.18 20.19 -13.38
N THR A 285 22.42 21.25 -13.10
CA THR A 285 20.97 21.20 -13.16
C THR A 285 20.48 21.57 -14.57
N LYS A 286 20.10 20.57 -15.35
CA LYS A 286 19.43 20.78 -16.65
C LYS A 286 17.96 21.12 -16.41
N VAL A 287 17.63 22.39 -16.55
CA VAL A 287 16.23 22.84 -16.54
C VAL A 287 15.61 22.49 -17.90
N ASP A 288 14.52 21.71 -17.90
CA ASP A 288 13.81 21.38 -19.13
C ASP A 288 12.97 22.59 -19.58
N ALA A 289 13.34 23.16 -20.73
CA ALA A 289 12.65 24.33 -21.32
C ALA A 289 11.15 24.07 -21.56
N ASN A 290 10.75 22.82 -21.83
CA ASN A 290 9.34 22.47 -22.02
C ASN A 290 8.57 22.52 -20.69
N LEU A 291 9.18 22.06 -19.59
CA LEU A 291 8.57 22.15 -18.25
C LEU A 291 8.48 23.60 -17.77
N VAL A 292 9.45 24.44 -18.09
CA VAL A 292 9.38 25.88 -17.81
C VAL A 292 8.25 26.53 -18.61
N ALA A 293 8.07 26.16 -19.88
CA ALA A 293 6.94 26.63 -20.68
C ALA A 293 5.60 26.14 -20.12
N GLU A 294 5.52 24.90 -19.62
CA GLU A 294 4.33 24.38 -18.92
C GLU A 294 4.03 25.14 -17.63
N GLN A 295 5.03 25.55 -16.85
CA GLN A 295 4.84 26.41 -15.66
C GLN A 295 4.18 27.75 -16.00
N GLN A 296 4.45 28.29 -17.19
CA GLN A 296 3.88 29.58 -17.63
C GLN A 296 2.48 29.43 -18.21
N GLN A 297 2.01 28.21 -18.47
CA GLN A 297 0.70 27.96 -19.06
C GLN A 297 -0.41 28.15 -18.02
N LYS A 298 -1.26 29.17 -18.23
CA LYS A 298 -2.39 29.45 -17.34
C LYS A 298 -3.65 28.77 -17.86
N TYR A 299 -4.27 27.96 -17.01
CA TYR A 299 -5.58 27.37 -17.27
C TYR A 299 -6.68 28.12 -16.51
N SER A 300 -7.87 28.19 -17.10
CA SER A 300 -9.04 28.71 -16.41
C SER A 300 -9.48 27.77 -15.27
N ILE A 301 -10.13 28.31 -14.24
CA ILE A 301 -10.68 27.52 -13.13
C ILE A 301 -11.58 26.39 -13.64
N GLY A 302 -12.41 26.67 -14.68
CA GLY A 302 -13.28 25.66 -15.28
C GLY A 302 -12.52 24.50 -15.93
N GLN A 303 -11.39 24.78 -16.58
CA GLN A 303 -10.52 23.73 -17.14
C GLN A 303 -9.88 22.88 -16.04
N ILE A 304 -9.42 23.51 -14.96
CA ILE A 304 -8.83 22.82 -13.82
C ILE A 304 -9.87 21.91 -13.14
N VAL A 305 -11.08 22.45 -12.86
CA VAL A 305 -12.17 21.66 -12.26
C VAL A 305 -12.56 20.51 -13.16
N LYS A 306 -12.66 20.72 -14.47
CA LYS A 306 -12.91 19.64 -15.44
C LYS A 306 -11.81 18.60 -15.44
N ALA A 307 -10.55 19.01 -15.30
CA ALA A 307 -9.42 18.08 -15.25
C ALA A 307 -9.43 17.19 -14.01
N TRP A 308 -9.87 17.71 -12.86
CA TRP A 308 -10.01 16.96 -11.62
C TRP A 308 -11.29 16.11 -11.54
N SER A 309 -12.25 16.29 -12.46
CA SER A 309 -13.54 15.61 -12.41
C SER A 309 -13.47 14.08 -12.38
N PRO A 310 -12.54 13.38 -13.06
CA PRO A 310 -12.43 11.91 -12.94
C PRO A 310 -12.23 11.43 -11.50
N PHE A 311 -11.40 12.14 -10.76
CA PHE A 311 -11.07 11.79 -9.37
C PHE A 311 -12.14 12.28 -8.38
N ALA A 312 -12.84 13.37 -8.70
CA ALA A 312 -14.02 13.79 -7.94
C ALA A 312 -15.15 12.75 -8.06
N VAL A 313 -15.44 12.27 -9.27
CA VAL A 313 -16.42 11.20 -9.51
C VAL A 313 -15.99 9.91 -8.80
N LEU A 314 -14.72 9.54 -8.90
CA LEU A 314 -14.17 8.41 -8.17
C LEU A 314 -14.44 8.51 -6.66
N THR A 315 -14.08 9.65 -6.06
CA THR A 315 -14.26 9.89 -4.62
C THR A 315 -15.73 9.74 -4.21
N VAL A 316 -16.65 10.32 -4.97
CA VAL A 316 -18.11 10.20 -4.72
C VAL A 316 -18.56 8.75 -4.81
N MET A 317 -18.19 8.04 -5.88
CA MET A 317 -18.62 6.66 -6.09
C MET A 317 -18.09 5.73 -4.99
N VAL A 318 -16.80 5.80 -4.67
CA VAL A 318 -16.20 4.97 -3.61
C VAL A 318 -16.80 5.32 -2.24
N THR A 319 -17.05 6.60 -1.95
CA THR A 319 -17.73 7.00 -0.72
C THR A 319 -19.11 6.38 -0.62
N ILE A 320 -19.93 6.39 -1.69
CA ILE A 320 -21.24 5.75 -1.71
C ILE A 320 -21.14 4.25 -1.38
N TRP A 321 -20.15 3.55 -1.99
CA TRP A 321 -19.93 2.12 -1.74
C TRP A 321 -19.42 1.83 -0.31
N SER A 322 -18.81 2.81 0.35
CA SER A 322 -18.21 2.65 1.70
C SER A 322 -19.19 2.92 2.84
N ILE A 323 -20.27 3.69 2.61
CA ILE A 323 -21.22 4.02 3.67
C ILE A 323 -22.06 2.84 4.10
N LYS A 324 -22.38 2.79 5.40
CA LYS A 324 -23.13 1.70 6.01
C LYS A 324 -24.48 1.40 5.32
N PRO A 325 -25.35 2.38 4.97
CA PRO A 325 -26.61 2.11 4.28
C PRO A 325 -26.46 1.35 2.97
N PHE A 326 -25.36 1.60 2.21
CA PHE A 326 -25.10 0.86 0.98
C PHE A 326 -24.60 -0.55 1.27
N LYS A 327 -23.70 -0.72 2.23
CA LYS A 327 -23.19 -2.04 2.64
C LYS A 327 -24.28 -2.93 3.20
N ASP A 328 -25.21 -2.36 3.96
CA ASP A 328 -26.33 -3.08 4.57
C ASP A 328 -27.27 -3.68 3.52
N LEU A 329 -27.36 -3.13 2.29
CA LEU A 329 -28.13 -3.73 1.20
C LEU A 329 -27.67 -5.14 0.82
N PHE A 330 -26.38 -5.42 0.98
CA PHE A 330 -25.72 -6.69 0.63
C PHE A 330 -25.43 -7.58 1.85
N ALA A 331 -25.76 -7.10 3.06
CA ALA A 331 -25.65 -7.88 4.28
C ALA A 331 -26.66 -9.05 4.30
N LYS A 332 -26.52 -9.97 5.26
CA LYS A 332 -27.32 -11.20 5.34
C LYS A 332 -28.84 -10.97 5.29
N ASP A 333 -29.31 -9.85 5.86
CA ASP A 333 -30.73 -9.47 5.90
C ASP A 333 -31.06 -8.32 4.91
N GLY A 334 -30.14 -7.98 4.02
CA GLY A 334 -30.29 -6.89 3.07
C GLY A 334 -31.05 -7.29 1.80
N ALA A 335 -31.69 -6.31 1.17
CA ALA A 335 -32.52 -6.52 -0.03
C ALA A 335 -31.74 -7.07 -1.25
N MET A 336 -30.41 -6.92 -1.27
CA MET A 336 -29.53 -7.38 -2.35
C MET A 336 -28.58 -8.49 -1.89
N HIS A 337 -28.89 -9.18 -0.80
CA HIS A 337 -28.06 -10.28 -0.28
C HIS A 337 -27.75 -11.35 -1.35
N ASP A 338 -28.75 -11.74 -2.13
CA ASP A 338 -28.63 -12.78 -3.16
C ASP A 338 -27.67 -12.41 -4.33
N TRP A 339 -27.26 -11.14 -4.41
CA TRP A 339 -26.28 -10.67 -5.40
C TRP A 339 -24.84 -10.95 -4.97
N VAL A 340 -24.63 -11.41 -3.73
CA VAL A 340 -23.34 -11.85 -3.22
C VAL A 340 -23.27 -13.36 -3.29
N ILE A 341 -22.48 -13.87 -4.24
CA ILE A 341 -22.30 -15.32 -4.43
C ILE A 341 -21.23 -15.80 -3.44
N SER A 342 -21.65 -16.60 -2.46
CA SER A 342 -20.75 -17.20 -1.46
C SER A 342 -20.49 -18.67 -1.80
N ILE A 343 -19.24 -18.99 -2.11
CA ILE A 343 -18.81 -20.34 -2.49
C ILE A 343 -18.01 -20.94 -1.35
N LYS A 344 -18.51 -22.01 -0.74
CA LYS A 344 -17.75 -22.83 0.21
C LYS A 344 -16.65 -23.55 -0.57
N VAL A 345 -15.38 -23.31 -0.21
CA VAL A 345 -14.25 -23.89 -0.95
C VAL A 345 -14.22 -25.39 -0.72
N PRO A 346 -14.38 -26.21 -1.78
CA PRO A 346 -14.36 -27.65 -1.65
C PRO A 346 -13.03 -28.13 -1.06
N PHE A 347 -13.05 -29.19 -0.28
CA PHE A 347 -11.91 -29.81 0.40
C PHE A 347 -11.20 -28.92 1.45
N LEU A 348 -11.73 -27.71 1.76
CA LEU A 348 -11.10 -26.81 2.71
C LEU A 348 -12.05 -26.27 3.78
N HIS A 349 -13.27 -25.82 3.37
CA HIS A 349 -14.22 -25.18 4.29
C HIS A 349 -14.61 -26.09 5.44
N GLN A 350 -14.28 -25.67 6.68
CA GLN A 350 -14.55 -26.38 7.94
C GLN A 350 -13.93 -27.78 8.03
N LEU A 351 -12.97 -28.12 7.17
CA LEU A 351 -12.25 -29.40 7.20
C LEU A 351 -10.87 -29.26 7.85
N VAL A 352 -10.33 -28.05 7.93
CA VAL A 352 -9.12 -27.70 8.69
C VAL A 352 -9.55 -27.16 10.04
N GLN A 353 -8.90 -27.63 11.11
CA GLN A 353 -9.17 -27.20 12.49
C GLN A 353 -7.96 -26.47 13.07
N LYS A 354 -8.21 -25.28 13.62
CA LYS A 354 -7.24 -24.57 14.45
C LYS A 354 -7.19 -25.23 15.84
N MET A 355 -5.98 -25.34 16.38
CA MET A 355 -5.70 -26.05 17.63
C MET A 355 -5.11 -25.09 18.69
N PRO A 356 -5.21 -25.43 19.97
CA PRO A 356 -4.40 -24.79 21.02
C PRO A 356 -2.89 -24.93 20.71
N PRO A 357 -2.04 -23.95 21.05
CA PRO A 357 -2.34 -22.72 21.81
C PRO A 357 -2.77 -21.52 20.96
N VAL A 358 -2.92 -21.67 19.63
CA VAL A 358 -3.31 -20.60 18.73
C VAL A 358 -4.76 -20.15 18.96
N VAL A 359 -5.62 -21.06 19.34
CA VAL A 359 -6.98 -20.81 19.82
C VAL A 359 -7.16 -21.49 21.16
N ALA A 360 -8.10 -21.02 21.99
CA ALA A 360 -8.35 -21.62 23.30
C ALA A 360 -8.94 -23.03 23.16
N ASP A 361 -9.95 -23.18 22.29
CA ASP A 361 -10.61 -24.44 21.99
C ASP A 361 -10.48 -24.74 20.49
N VAL A 362 -10.57 -26.03 20.14
CA VAL A 362 -10.53 -26.47 18.73
C VAL A 362 -11.62 -25.77 17.94
N LYS A 363 -11.25 -25.10 16.85
CA LYS A 363 -12.16 -24.30 16.03
C LYS A 363 -12.01 -24.65 14.56
N ASP A 364 -13.14 -24.91 13.90
CA ASP A 364 -13.17 -25.10 12.46
C ASP A 364 -12.74 -23.84 11.72
N TYR A 365 -11.95 -24.01 10.66
CA TYR A 365 -11.43 -22.92 9.87
C TYR A 365 -12.31 -22.71 8.62
N ASP A 366 -12.98 -21.58 8.57
CA ASP A 366 -13.84 -21.23 7.44
C ASP A 366 -13.02 -20.94 6.17
N ALA A 367 -13.55 -21.40 5.03
CA ALA A 367 -13.03 -21.09 3.71
C ALA A 367 -14.19 -20.79 2.76
N ILE A 368 -14.60 -19.52 2.69
CA ILE A 368 -15.72 -19.05 1.87
C ILE A 368 -15.21 -17.98 0.93
N PHE A 369 -15.23 -18.28 -0.39
CA PHE A 369 -14.96 -17.28 -1.42
C PHE A 369 -16.23 -16.48 -1.69
N LYS A 370 -16.17 -15.17 -1.50
CA LYS A 370 -17.26 -14.23 -1.77
C LYS A 370 -17.03 -13.54 -3.11
N PHE A 371 -17.91 -13.77 -4.06
CA PHE A 371 -17.95 -13.05 -5.32
C PHE A 371 -19.05 -11.99 -5.25
N ASP A 372 -18.69 -10.84 -4.72
CA ASP A 372 -19.55 -9.69 -4.43
C ASP A 372 -19.48 -8.64 -5.57
N TRP A 373 -19.71 -9.08 -6.80
CA TRP A 373 -19.43 -8.35 -8.03
C TRP A 373 -20.03 -6.93 -8.09
N LEU A 374 -21.16 -6.69 -7.44
CA LEU A 374 -21.81 -5.37 -7.41
C LEU A 374 -21.33 -4.52 -6.22
N SER A 375 -21.15 -5.11 -5.05
CA SER A 375 -20.74 -4.39 -3.83
C SER A 375 -19.22 -4.20 -3.70
N ALA A 376 -18.42 -4.87 -4.55
CA ALA A 376 -16.97 -4.69 -4.57
C ALA A 376 -16.57 -3.25 -4.93
N THR A 377 -15.60 -2.69 -4.22
CA THR A 377 -15.07 -1.34 -4.48
C THR A 377 -14.57 -1.16 -5.91
N GLY A 378 -13.97 -2.20 -6.51
CA GLY A 378 -13.54 -2.16 -7.91
C GLY A 378 -14.68 -1.86 -8.89
N THR A 379 -15.92 -2.25 -8.57
CA THR A 379 -17.10 -1.93 -9.37
C THR A 379 -17.48 -0.46 -9.26
N ALA A 380 -17.38 0.13 -8.07
CA ALA A 380 -17.54 1.58 -7.90
C ALA A 380 -16.55 2.37 -8.76
N ILE A 381 -15.29 1.95 -8.75
CA ILE A 381 -14.22 2.56 -9.55
C ILE A 381 -14.50 2.41 -11.05
N MET A 382 -14.94 1.24 -11.49
CA MET A 382 -15.30 0.98 -12.89
C MET A 382 -16.50 1.84 -13.34
N ILE A 383 -17.51 2.01 -12.50
CA ILE A 383 -18.64 2.91 -12.76
C ILE A 383 -18.13 4.36 -12.87
N ALA A 384 -17.24 4.79 -11.97
CA ALA A 384 -16.61 6.11 -12.05
C ALA A 384 -15.85 6.30 -13.37
N ALA A 385 -15.14 5.27 -13.85
CA ALA A 385 -14.47 5.29 -15.14
C ALA A 385 -15.46 5.43 -16.31
N ILE A 386 -16.58 4.71 -16.29
CA ILE A 386 -17.63 4.80 -17.32
C ILE A 386 -18.26 6.20 -17.33
N ILE A 387 -18.62 6.74 -16.17
CA ILE A 387 -19.15 8.11 -16.04
C ILE A 387 -18.15 9.12 -16.60
N THR A 388 -16.85 8.95 -16.29
CA THR A 388 -15.78 9.81 -16.79
C THR A 388 -15.64 9.75 -18.31
N ILE A 389 -15.70 8.56 -18.92
CA ILE A 389 -15.68 8.37 -20.38
C ILE A 389 -16.81 9.17 -21.03
N ILE A 390 -18.03 9.07 -20.49
CA ILE A 390 -19.21 9.77 -21.02
C ILE A 390 -19.05 11.29 -20.86
N TYR A 391 -18.66 11.74 -19.66
CA TYR A 391 -18.49 13.16 -19.35
C TYR A 391 -17.41 13.84 -20.19
N LEU A 392 -16.25 13.16 -20.36
CA LEU A 392 -15.13 13.68 -21.17
C LEU A 392 -15.31 13.41 -22.67
N LYS A 393 -16.41 12.76 -23.08
CA LYS A 393 -16.74 12.43 -24.49
C LYS A 393 -15.64 11.62 -25.17
N MET A 394 -14.99 10.71 -24.45
CA MET A 394 -14.00 9.80 -25.02
C MET A 394 -14.68 8.82 -25.99
N LYS A 395 -14.08 8.59 -27.15
CA LYS A 395 -14.66 7.68 -28.16
C LYS A 395 -14.72 6.25 -27.61
N PRO A 396 -15.84 5.51 -27.78
CA PRO A 396 -15.97 4.15 -27.25
C PRO A 396 -14.85 3.19 -27.71
N ARG A 397 -14.41 3.29 -28.95
CA ARG A 397 -13.29 2.49 -29.50
C ARG A 397 -11.98 2.77 -28.74
N GLU A 398 -11.72 4.01 -28.39
CA GLU A 398 -10.54 4.41 -27.62
C GLU A 398 -10.63 3.95 -26.17
N ALA A 399 -11.80 4.02 -25.56
CA ALA A 399 -12.05 3.50 -24.21
C ALA A 399 -11.78 1.99 -24.14
N VAL A 400 -12.34 1.20 -25.07
CA VAL A 400 -12.09 -0.25 -25.15
C VAL A 400 -10.61 -0.55 -25.38
N LYS A 401 -9.95 0.19 -26.26
CA LYS A 401 -8.50 0.05 -26.49
C LYS A 401 -7.70 0.33 -25.22
N THR A 402 -8.03 1.41 -24.51
CA THR A 402 -7.37 1.77 -23.24
C THR A 402 -7.59 0.73 -22.16
N PHE A 403 -8.80 0.14 -22.10
CA PHE A 403 -9.08 -0.97 -21.19
C PHE A 403 -8.24 -2.21 -21.51
N ALA A 404 -8.16 -2.60 -22.79
CA ALA A 404 -7.33 -3.73 -23.21
C ALA A 404 -5.83 -3.49 -22.94
N GLU A 405 -5.34 -2.27 -23.18
CA GLU A 405 -3.98 -1.85 -22.80
C GLU A 405 -3.74 -1.98 -21.28
N THR A 406 -4.74 -1.61 -20.47
CA THR A 406 -4.69 -1.74 -19.00
C THR A 406 -4.57 -3.21 -18.57
N ILE A 407 -5.42 -4.09 -19.10
CA ILE A 407 -5.36 -5.53 -18.79
C ILE A 407 -4.00 -6.12 -19.21
N ASN A 408 -3.51 -5.79 -20.40
CA ASN A 408 -2.24 -6.32 -20.89
C ASN A 408 -1.04 -5.87 -20.03
N GLU A 409 -1.05 -4.64 -19.52
CA GLU A 409 -0.02 -4.11 -18.60
C GLU A 409 -0.08 -4.80 -17.24
N LEU A 410 -1.29 -5.06 -16.75
CA LEU A 410 -1.51 -5.61 -15.41
C LEU A 410 -1.42 -7.14 -15.32
N LYS A 411 -1.39 -7.88 -16.43
CA LYS A 411 -1.41 -9.35 -16.39
C LYS A 411 -0.32 -9.97 -15.52
N THR A 412 0.90 -9.44 -15.55
CA THR A 412 2.02 -9.94 -14.72
C THR A 412 1.90 -9.50 -13.26
N PRO A 413 1.63 -8.22 -12.93
CA PRO A 413 1.30 -7.82 -11.55
C PRO A 413 0.15 -8.62 -10.94
N ILE A 414 -0.96 -8.81 -11.65
CA ILE A 414 -2.13 -9.58 -11.18
C ILE A 414 -1.74 -11.04 -10.88
N TYR A 415 -1.01 -11.68 -11.78
CA TYR A 415 -0.52 -13.04 -11.56
C TYR A 415 0.39 -13.10 -10.31
N SER A 416 1.30 -12.14 -10.14
CA SER A 416 2.19 -12.09 -8.97
C SER A 416 1.41 -11.92 -7.67
N ILE A 417 0.39 -11.07 -7.63
CA ILE A 417 -0.50 -10.89 -6.46
C ILE A 417 -1.24 -12.19 -6.16
N GLY A 418 -1.79 -12.86 -7.18
CA GLY A 418 -2.44 -14.16 -7.01
C GLY A 418 -1.51 -15.21 -6.39
N MET A 419 -0.25 -15.28 -6.84
CA MET A 419 0.73 -16.23 -6.29
C MET A 419 1.15 -15.89 -4.86
N VAL A 420 1.33 -14.61 -4.52
CA VAL A 420 1.67 -14.20 -3.14
C VAL A 420 0.52 -14.51 -2.18
N LEU A 421 -0.73 -14.32 -2.60
CA LEU A 421 -1.89 -14.70 -1.79
C LEU A 421 -2.10 -16.22 -1.73
N ALA A 422 -1.82 -16.95 -2.81
CA ALA A 422 -1.78 -18.41 -2.76
C ALA A 422 -0.79 -18.90 -1.68
N PHE A 423 0.41 -18.32 -1.64
CA PHE A 423 1.37 -18.60 -0.56
C PHE A 423 0.80 -18.30 0.81
N ALA A 424 0.22 -17.10 1.01
CA ALA A 424 -0.34 -16.69 2.30
C ALA A 424 -1.42 -17.65 2.81
N PHE A 425 -2.31 -18.08 1.92
CA PHE A 425 -3.38 -19.02 2.27
C PHE A 425 -2.84 -20.43 2.57
N ILE A 426 -1.87 -20.93 1.79
CA ILE A 426 -1.20 -22.19 2.13
C ILE A 426 -0.54 -22.08 3.52
N ALA A 427 0.20 -21.02 3.80
CA ALA A 427 0.88 -20.80 5.07
C ALA A 427 -0.10 -20.72 6.25
N ASN A 428 -1.26 -20.09 6.05
CA ASN A 428 -2.29 -19.98 7.10
C ASN A 428 -3.01 -21.29 7.33
N TYR A 429 -3.46 -21.97 6.28
CA TYR A 429 -4.21 -23.22 6.42
C TYR A 429 -3.32 -24.40 6.86
N SER A 430 -2.03 -24.40 6.50
CA SER A 430 -1.09 -25.44 6.96
C SER A 430 -0.60 -25.26 8.40
N GLY A 431 -0.73 -24.06 8.99
CA GLY A 431 -0.19 -23.74 10.31
C GLY A 431 1.22 -23.13 10.29
N MET A 432 1.88 -22.99 9.13
CA MET A 432 3.22 -22.38 9.04
C MET A 432 3.27 -20.97 9.65
N SER A 433 2.26 -20.13 9.33
CA SER A 433 2.17 -18.76 9.89
C SER A 433 2.06 -18.79 11.42
N ALA A 434 1.27 -19.72 11.95
CA ALA A 434 1.10 -19.90 13.39
C ALA A 434 2.37 -20.41 14.08
N THR A 435 3.11 -21.32 13.45
CA THR A 435 4.44 -21.78 13.95
C THR A 435 5.39 -20.60 14.15
N LEU A 436 5.50 -19.74 13.14
CA LEU A 436 6.36 -18.54 13.21
C LEU A 436 5.88 -17.55 14.29
N ALA A 437 4.57 -17.36 14.41
CA ALA A 437 3.97 -16.50 15.41
C ALA A 437 4.26 -17.00 16.85
N LEU A 438 4.15 -18.30 17.09
CA LEU A 438 4.48 -18.91 18.38
C LEU A 438 5.97 -18.76 18.72
N ALA A 439 6.88 -18.90 17.76
CA ALA A 439 8.29 -18.63 18.00
C ALA A 439 8.55 -17.16 18.35
N LEU A 440 7.94 -16.22 17.63
CA LEU A 440 8.09 -14.79 17.90
C LEU A 440 7.44 -14.36 19.22
N SER A 441 6.38 -15.02 19.66
CA SER A 441 5.73 -14.71 20.94
C SER A 441 6.65 -14.88 22.15
N HIS A 442 7.71 -15.68 22.04
CA HIS A 442 8.74 -15.79 23.09
C HIS A 442 9.49 -14.47 23.36
N THR A 443 9.44 -13.51 22.45
CA THR A 443 10.01 -12.16 22.69
C THR A 443 9.14 -11.31 23.62
N GLY A 444 7.92 -11.77 23.92
CA GLY A 444 6.98 -11.09 24.81
C GLY A 444 6.65 -9.66 24.38
N ASN A 445 6.50 -8.77 25.34
CA ASN A 445 6.12 -7.37 25.10
C ASN A 445 7.11 -6.57 24.23
N ALA A 446 8.38 -7.01 24.12
CA ALA A 446 9.34 -6.36 23.24
C ALA A 446 8.94 -6.46 21.77
N PHE A 447 8.12 -7.46 21.42
CA PHE A 447 7.66 -7.63 20.04
C PHE A 447 6.85 -6.44 19.53
N THR A 448 6.13 -5.72 20.37
CA THR A 448 5.38 -4.51 19.94
C THR A 448 6.29 -3.46 19.30
N PHE A 449 7.50 -3.30 19.83
CA PHE A 449 8.50 -2.40 19.24
C PHE A 449 9.08 -2.98 17.93
N PHE A 450 9.32 -4.28 17.86
CA PHE A 450 9.93 -4.94 16.70
C PHE A 450 8.93 -5.30 15.61
N SER A 451 7.64 -5.32 15.90
CA SER A 451 6.57 -5.65 14.96
C SER A 451 6.66 -4.87 13.63
N PRO A 452 6.82 -3.54 13.60
CA PRO A 452 6.93 -2.81 12.33
C PRO A 452 8.18 -3.17 11.52
N PHE A 453 9.23 -3.72 12.14
CA PHE A 453 10.43 -4.16 11.42
C PHE A 453 10.17 -5.38 10.52
N LEU A 454 9.19 -6.22 10.84
CA LEU A 454 8.78 -7.30 9.93
C LEU A 454 8.18 -6.74 8.64
N GLY A 455 7.27 -5.79 8.74
CA GLY A 455 6.73 -5.08 7.59
C GLY A 455 7.84 -4.35 6.81
N TRP A 456 8.75 -3.66 7.51
CA TRP A 456 9.90 -2.98 6.94
C TRP A 456 10.79 -3.93 6.12
N ILE A 457 11.17 -5.09 6.67
CA ILE A 457 11.94 -6.11 5.95
C ILE A 457 11.13 -6.64 4.77
N GLY A 458 9.84 -6.91 4.96
CA GLY A 458 8.95 -7.39 3.91
C GLY A 458 8.92 -6.47 2.71
N VAL A 459 8.72 -5.17 2.93
CA VAL A 459 8.69 -4.19 1.84
C VAL A 459 10.08 -3.87 1.29
N PHE A 460 11.10 -3.81 2.12
CA PHE A 460 12.48 -3.67 1.65
C PHE A 460 12.80 -4.73 0.59
N LEU A 461 12.46 -5.97 0.83
CA LEU A 461 12.80 -7.09 -0.05
C LEU A 461 11.86 -7.22 -1.25
N THR A 462 10.56 -6.95 -1.06
CA THR A 462 9.54 -7.12 -2.12
C THR A 462 9.26 -5.86 -2.93
N GLY A 463 9.54 -4.70 -2.38
CA GLY A 463 9.14 -3.40 -2.93
C GLY A 463 7.63 -3.10 -2.81
N SER A 464 6.86 -3.93 -2.11
CA SER A 464 5.41 -3.89 -2.08
C SER A 464 4.85 -4.11 -0.67
N ASP A 465 4.15 -3.12 -0.13
CA ASP A 465 3.48 -3.23 1.17
C ASP A 465 2.33 -4.26 1.13
N THR A 466 1.63 -4.36 0.00
CA THR A 466 0.66 -5.44 -0.26
C THR A 466 1.27 -6.82 -0.07
N SER A 467 2.45 -7.06 -0.65
CA SER A 467 3.14 -8.34 -0.53
C SER A 467 3.63 -8.60 0.90
N ALA A 468 4.16 -7.58 1.58
CA ALA A 468 4.59 -7.69 2.98
C ALA A 468 3.41 -8.03 3.91
N ASN A 469 2.24 -7.42 3.68
CA ASN A 469 1.03 -7.74 4.44
C ASN A 469 0.52 -9.15 4.14
N ALA A 470 0.57 -9.59 2.89
CA ALA A 470 0.24 -10.97 2.55
C ALA A 470 1.15 -12.00 3.25
N LEU A 471 2.44 -11.67 3.39
CA LEU A 471 3.42 -12.55 4.05
C LEU A 471 3.26 -12.59 5.58
N PHE A 472 2.99 -11.44 6.21
CA PHE A 472 3.17 -11.30 7.66
C PHE A 472 1.92 -10.90 8.45
N ALA A 473 0.82 -10.44 7.82
CA ALA A 473 -0.34 -9.96 8.58
C ALA A 473 -0.96 -11.04 9.48
N ALA A 474 -1.09 -12.28 9.00
CA ALA A 474 -1.60 -13.39 9.83
C ALA A 474 -0.63 -13.76 10.97
N LEU A 475 0.68 -13.71 10.71
CA LEU A 475 1.71 -13.90 11.74
C LEU A 475 1.61 -12.81 12.80
N GLN A 476 1.46 -11.54 12.41
CA GLN A 476 1.29 -10.41 13.33
C GLN A 476 0.04 -10.58 14.21
N ALA A 477 -1.10 -10.93 13.61
CA ALA A 477 -2.35 -11.15 14.34
C ALA A 477 -2.19 -12.28 15.39
N THR A 478 -1.66 -13.42 14.97
CA THR A 478 -1.45 -14.57 15.87
C THR A 478 -0.45 -14.24 16.98
N THR A 479 0.64 -13.53 16.67
CA THR A 479 1.62 -13.11 17.69
C THR A 479 0.99 -12.16 18.69
N ALA A 480 0.16 -11.20 18.22
CA ALA A 480 -0.57 -10.27 19.08
C ALA A 480 -1.44 -11.00 20.11
N GLN A 481 -2.22 -12.00 19.66
CA GLN A 481 -3.02 -12.85 20.55
C GLN A 481 -2.16 -13.52 21.61
N GLN A 482 -1.00 -14.06 21.23
CA GLN A 482 -0.12 -14.80 22.14
C GLN A 482 0.55 -13.90 23.19
N ILE A 483 0.87 -12.64 22.85
CA ILE A 483 1.48 -11.69 23.80
C ILE A 483 0.45 -10.81 24.52
N GLY A 484 -0.86 -10.99 24.24
CA GLY A 484 -1.94 -10.30 24.94
C GLY A 484 -2.14 -8.83 24.53
N VAL A 485 -1.83 -8.47 23.26
CA VAL A 485 -2.14 -7.14 22.70
C VAL A 485 -3.19 -7.26 21.60
N PRO A 486 -3.95 -6.19 21.30
CA PRO A 486 -4.95 -6.24 20.23
C PRO A 486 -4.33 -6.57 18.86
N GLU A 487 -4.94 -7.49 18.12
CA GLU A 487 -4.46 -7.96 16.81
C GLU A 487 -4.33 -6.83 15.81
N VAL A 488 -5.32 -5.93 15.78
CA VAL A 488 -5.35 -4.78 14.89
C VAL A 488 -4.13 -3.89 15.03
N LEU A 489 -3.58 -3.75 16.24
CA LEU A 489 -2.40 -2.95 16.51
C LEU A 489 -1.17 -3.48 15.76
N LEU A 490 -0.89 -4.79 15.85
CA LEU A 490 0.31 -5.38 15.23
C LEU A 490 0.12 -5.60 13.72
N VAL A 491 -1.09 -5.91 13.28
CA VAL A 491 -1.40 -5.97 11.84
C VAL A 491 -1.20 -4.60 11.19
N ALA A 492 -1.69 -3.52 11.82
CA ALA A 492 -1.46 -2.16 11.37
C ALA A 492 0.03 -1.77 11.45
N ALA A 493 0.75 -2.23 12.49
CA ALA A 493 2.19 -2.02 12.62
C ALA A 493 3.00 -2.62 11.47
N ASN A 494 2.56 -3.77 10.92
CA ASN A 494 3.19 -4.36 9.75
C ASN A 494 3.14 -3.42 8.55
N THR A 495 1.96 -2.89 8.23
CA THR A 495 1.76 -1.90 7.16
C THR A 495 2.53 -0.61 7.45
N SER A 496 2.38 -0.03 8.65
CA SER A 496 3.03 1.23 9.02
C SER A 496 4.56 1.13 9.03
N GLY A 497 5.12 -0.03 9.39
CA GLY A 497 6.54 -0.32 9.26
C GLY A 497 6.95 -0.52 7.80
N GLY A 498 6.11 -1.20 7.04
CA GLY A 498 6.31 -1.48 5.63
C GLY A 498 6.55 -0.23 4.78
N VAL A 499 5.80 0.85 5.03
CA VAL A 499 5.93 2.10 4.27
C VAL A 499 7.35 2.66 4.31
N THR A 500 8.06 2.50 5.42
CA THR A 500 9.44 2.98 5.57
C THR A 500 10.47 2.09 4.85
N GLY A 501 10.14 0.81 4.64
CA GLY A 501 10.95 -0.13 3.86
C GLY A 501 10.96 0.17 2.37
N LYS A 502 9.89 0.79 1.86
CA LYS A 502 9.75 1.10 0.43
C LYS A 502 10.84 2.04 -0.09
N MET A 503 11.27 3.03 0.72
CA MET A 503 12.29 4.00 0.30
C MET A 503 13.67 3.38 0.06
N ILE A 504 13.93 2.18 0.56
CA ILE A 504 15.20 1.46 0.39
C ILE A 504 15.07 0.19 -0.45
N SER A 505 13.86 -0.15 -0.91
CA SER A 505 13.67 -1.37 -1.69
C SER A 505 14.42 -1.28 -3.02
N PRO A 506 15.13 -2.35 -3.44
CA PRO A 506 15.87 -2.37 -4.70
C PRO A 506 15.01 -2.02 -5.91
N GLN A 507 13.73 -2.44 -5.89
CA GLN A 507 12.77 -2.13 -6.95
C GLN A 507 12.47 -0.63 -7.02
N SER A 508 12.13 0.01 -5.88
CA SER A 508 11.82 1.45 -5.85
C SER A 508 13.04 2.30 -6.20
N ILE A 509 14.22 1.91 -5.72
CA ILE A 509 15.49 2.56 -6.03
C ILE A 509 15.80 2.47 -7.53
N ALA A 510 15.66 1.29 -8.14
CA ALA A 510 15.90 1.12 -9.58
C ALA A 510 14.95 1.97 -10.43
N ILE A 511 13.65 2.02 -10.07
CA ILE A 511 12.64 2.86 -10.74
C ILE A 511 13.00 4.34 -10.60
N ALA A 512 13.35 4.79 -9.40
CA ALA A 512 13.72 6.18 -9.14
C ALA A 512 15.00 6.56 -9.91
N CYS A 513 16.04 5.72 -9.89
CA CYS A 513 17.27 5.94 -10.63
C CYS A 513 17.04 6.03 -12.15
N ALA A 514 16.22 5.13 -12.70
CA ALA A 514 15.88 5.14 -14.12
C ALA A 514 15.16 6.44 -14.51
N ALA A 515 14.23 6.92 -13.68
CA ALA A 515 13.45 8.12 -13.95
C ALA A 515 14.29 9.41 -13.98
N VAL A 516 15.39 9.46 -13.21
CA VAL A 516 16.24 10.67 -13.11
C VAL A 516 17.59 10.53 -13.82
N GLY A 517 17.81 9.44 -14.59
CA GLY A 517 19.05 9.23 -15.34
C GLY A 517 20.25 8.80 -14.48
N LEU A 518 20.01 8.18 -13.33
CA LEU A 518 21.04 7.67 -12.40
C LEU A 518 21.19 6.15 -12.46
N VAL A 519 20.91 5.52 -13.59
CA VAL A 519 21.10 4.07 -13.78
C VAL A 519 22.57 3.70 -13.49
N GLY A 520 22.77 2.68 -12.65
CA GLY A 520 24.10 2.25 -12.17
C GLY A 520 24.60 2.96 -10.89
N LYS A 521 23.81 3.93 -10.36
CA LYS A 521 24.10 4.64 -9.09
C LYS A 521 23.11 4.29 -7.97
N GLU A 522 22.48 3.12 -8.06
CA GLU A 522 21.51 2.64 -7.08
C GLU A 522 22.08 2.59 -5.67
N SER A 523 23.37 2.26 -5.54
CA SER A 523 24.06 2.24 -4.24
C SER A 523 24.15 3.62 -3.58
N ASP A 524 24.29 4.69 -4.37
CA ASP A 524 24.35 6.06 -3.82
C ASP A 524 22.97 6.46 -3.28
N LEU A 525 21.91 6.13 -4.03
CA LEU A 525 20.53 6.39 -3.61
C LEU A 525 20.17 5.56 -2.37
N PHE A 526 20.58 4.30 -2.30
CA PHE A 526 20.40 3.45 -1.12
C PHE A 526 21.09 4.06 0.11
N ARG A 527 22.35 4.47 -0.02
CA ARG A 527 23.09 5.13 1.08
C ARG A 527 22.44 6.44 1.52
N PHE A 528 21.83 7.17 0.60
CA PHE A 528 21.09 8.39 0.90
C PHE A 528 19.86 8.10 1.75
N THR A 529 19.08 7.06 1.42
CA THR A 529 17.76 6.79 2.03
C THR A 529 17.83 5.89 3.27
N VAL A 530 18.79 4.97 3.40
CA VAL A 530 18.79 3.90 4.41
C VAL A 530 18.74 4.43 5.85
N LYS A 531 19.50 5.48 6.17
CA LYS A 531 19.49 6.08 7.52
C LYS A 531 18.12 6.66 7.89
N HIS A 532 17.42 7.24 6.93
CA HIS A 532 16.09 7.80 7.12
C HIS A 532 15.05 6.68 7.30
N SER A 533 15.15 5.63 6.50
CA SER A 533 14.31 4.44 6.59
C SER A 533 14.37 3.81 7.99
N ILE A 534 15.58 3.54 8.49
CA ILE A 534 15.78 2.96 9.83
C ILE A 534 15.24 3.91 10.92
N THR A 535 15.55 5.21 10.82
CA THR A 535 15.08 6.19 11.83
C THR A 535 13.56 6.22 11.90
N PHE A 536 12.88 6.26 10.76
CA PHE A 536 11.40 6.30 10.74
C PHE A 536 10.79 4.97 11.20
N THR A 537 11.40 3.82 10.90
CA THR A 537 10.94 2.53 11.43
C THR A 537 11.04 2.48 12.96
N VAL A 538 12.15 2.99 13.53
CA VAL A 538 12.31 3.11 14.98
C VAL A 538 11.24 4.02 15.58
N MET A 539 10.96 5.17 14.95
CA MET A 539 9.91 6.08 15.43
C MET A 539 8.53 5.41 15.40
N ILE A 540 8.20 4.65 14.35
CA ILE A 540 6.97 3.87 14.29
C ILE A 540 6.94 2.82 15.40
N GLY A 541 8.05 2.10 15.65
CA GLY A 541 8.15 1.15 16.75
C GLY A 541 7.86 1.77 18.13
N ILE A 542 8.35 3.00 18.35
CA ILE A 542 8.03 3.78 19.56
C ILE A 542 6.53 4.11 19.60
N ILE A 543 5.94 4.57 18.50
CA ILE A 543 4.51 4.91 18.44
C ILE A 543 3.66 3.68 18.77
N ILE A 544 3.96 2.52 18.16
CA ILE A 544 3.24 1.27 18.41
C ILE A 544 3.34 0.85 19.88
N THR A 545 4.54 0.96 20.47
CA THR A 545 4.76 0.63 21.88
C THR A 545 3.98 1.58 22.81
N LEU A 546 3.95 2.87 22.49
CA LEU A 546 3.16 3.83 23.24
C LEU A 546 1.64 3.56 23.10
N GLN A 547 1.17 3.20 21.93
CA GLN A 547 -0.23 2.83 21.72
C GLN A 547 -0.60 1.55 22.48
N ALA A 548 0.30 0.56 22.53
CA ALA A 548 0.05 -0.68 23.26
C ALA A 548 -0.10 -0.47 24.77
N TYR A 549 0.75 0.36 25.39
CA TYR A 549 0.93 0.37 26.84
C TYR A 549 0.62 1.72 27.51
N VAL A 550 0.69 2.83 26.78
CA VAL A 550 0.48 4.18 27.35
C VAL A 550 -0.83 4.79 26.87
N PHE A 551 -1.15 4.61 25.59
CA PHE A 551 -2.33 5.20 24.94
C PHE A 551 -3.27 4.13 24.33
N PRO A 552 -3.70 3.09 25.07
CA PRO A 552 -4.53 2.00 24.52
C PRO A 552 -5.89 2.49 23.98
N TRP A 553 -6.36 3.67 24.44
CA TRP A 553 -7.57 4.32 23.93
C TRP A 553 -7.45 4.79 22.46
N MET A 554 -6.25 4.81 21.90
CA MET A 554 -6.04 5.10 20.47
C MET A 554 -6.36 3.89 19.58
N ILE A 555 -6.47 2.69 20.13
CA ILE A 555 -6.82 1.48 19.38
C ILE A 555 -8.33 1.48 19.12
N PRO A 556 -8.80 1.23 17.86
CA PRO A 556 -10.22 1.30 17.51
C PRO A 556 -11.07 0.26 18.23
#